data_a8405408d97929412d2cc34c6811f203
#
_entry.id   a8405408d97929412d2cc34c6811f203
#
_cell.length_a   1.000
_cell.length_b   1.000
_cell.length_c   1.000
_cell.angle_alpha   90.00
_cell.angle_beta   90.00
_cell.angle_gamma   90.00
#
_symmetry.space_group_name_H-M   'P 1'
#
loop_
_entity.id
_entity.type
_entity.pdbx_description
1 polymer ?
#
loop_
_entity_poly.entity_id
_entity_poly.type
_entity_poly.pdbx_seq_one_letter_code
_entity_poly.pdbx_strand_id
1 'polypeptide(L)'
;YQIFPERFANGNPEISPEGALAWDSSIKPKTSDFFGGDLQGIIDHLDYLQDLGITGLYLCPIFESPSNHKYNTTDYFEIDRHFGDKESFRKLVEQAHQRGMKIMLDAVFNHIGSQSPQWQDVVKNGEQSAYKNWFHIQQFPVTTDNLANKRELPYHAFGFEDYMPKLNTVNPEVKDYLLKVATYWIEEFDIDAW
;
A
#
# COMPACT_ATOMS: atom_id res chain seq x y z
N TYR A 1 0.83 5.97 -17.24
CA TYR A 1 -0.48 6.26 -16.66
C TYR A 1 -0.52 5.84 -15.21
N GLN A 2 -0.90 6.76 -14.29
CA GLN A 2 -1.04 6.45 -12.87
C GLN A 2 -2.44 5.93 -12.57
N ILE A 3 -2.52 4.81 -11.87
CA ILE A 3 -3.78 4.21 -11.42
C ILE A 3 -3.83 4.23 -9.88
N PHE A 4 -4.91 4.76 -9.33
CA PHE A 4 -5.33 4.55 -7.95
C PHE A 4 -6.32 3.38 -7.96
N PRO A 5 -5.90 2.12 -7.64
CA PRO A 5 -6.68 0.93 -7.94
C PRO A 5 -8.11 0.98 -7.39
N GLU A 6 -8.25 1.37 -6.14
CA GLU A 6 -9.54 1.46 -5.44
C GLU A 6 -10.56 2.39 -6.15
N ARG A 7 -10.05 3.36 -6.93
CA ARG A 7 -10.86 4.37 -7.63
C ARG A 7 -10.94 4.16 -9.14
N PHE A 8 -10.33 3.11 -9.68
CA PHE A 8 -10.24 2.94 -11.13
C PHE A 8 -11.44 2.17 -11.71
N ALA A 9 -11.59 0.92 -11.37
CA ALA A 9 -12.69 0.06 -11.83
C ALA A 9 -12.89 -1.13 -10.89
N ASN A 10 -14.13 -1.47 -10.60
CA ASN A 10 -14.53 -2.65 -9.84
C ASN A 10 -14.78 -3.80 -10.81
N GLY A 11 -13.87 -4.76 -10.89
CA GLY A 11 -13.96 -5.95 -11.75
C GLY A 11 -14.49 -7.17 -11.02
N ASN A 12 -14.35 -7.21 -9.68
CA ASN A 12 -14.82 -8.30 -8.84
C ASN A 12 -15.55 -7.77 -7.59
N PRO A 13 -16.85 -7.49 -7.69
CA PRO A 13 -17.63 -6.96 -6.56
C PRO A 13 -17.66 -7.84 -5.30
N GLU A 14 -17.33 -9.13 -5.42
CA GLU A 14 -17.36 -10.08 -4.29
C GLU A 14 -16.26 -9.80 -3.26
N ILE A 15 -15.14 -9.17 -3.68
CA ILE A 15 -14.04 -8.81 -2.80
C ILE A 15 -14.09 -7.36 -2.33
N SER A 16 -15.07 -6.58 -2.77
CA SER A 16 -15.19 -5.18 -2.38
C SER A 16 -15.37 -5.02 -0.88
N PRO A 17 -14.82 -3.95 -0.27
CA PRO A 17 -15.09 -3.65 1.13
C PRO A 17 -16.58 -3.49 1.41
N GLU A 18 -17.00 -3.88 2.61
CA GLU A 18 -18.37 -3.63 3.06
C GLU A 18 -18.69 -2.12 3.01
N GLY A 19 -19.82 -1.77 2.41
CA GLY A 19 -20.24 -0.38 2.24
C GLY A 19 -19.53 0.37 1.10
N ALA A 20 -18.83 -0.32 0.22
CA ALA A 20 -18.27 0.30 -0.98
C ALA A 20 -19.37 0.97 -1.82
N LEU A 21 -19.10 2.19 -2.28
CA LEU A 21 -20.02 2.98 -3.07
C LEU A 21 -19.91 2.62 -4.56
N ALA A 22 -21.04 2.64 -5.26
CA ALA A 22 -21.02 2.54 -6.72
C ALA A 22 -20.42 3.82 -7.33
N TRP A 23 -19.71 3.70 -8.46
CA TRP A 23 -19.33 4.84 -9.26
C TRP A 23 -20.58 5.54 -9.81
N ASP A 24 -20.81 6.76 -9.34
CA ASP A 24 -21.91 7.62 -9.77
C ASP A 24 -21.42 9.08 -9.81
N SER A 25 -21.57 9.73 -10.95
CA SER A 25 -21.15 11.13 -11.14
C SER A 25 -21.87 12.13 -10.24
N SER A 26 -23.00 11.75 -9.64
CA SER A 26 -23.74 12.57 -8.67
C SER A 26 -23.15 12.51 -7.26
N ILE A 27 -22.31 11.52 -6.96
CA ILE A 27 -21.68 11.36 -5.65
C ILE A 27 -20.47 12.28 -5.55
N LYS A 28 -20.42 13.09 -4.48
CA LYS A 28 -19.21 13.83 -4.09
C LYS A 28 -18.35 12.93 -3.21
N PRO A 29 -17.23 12.36 -3.70
CA PRO A 29 -16.44 11.40 -2.94
C PRO A 29 -15.75 12.08 -1.76
N LYS A 30 -15.72 11.39 -0.63
CA LYS A 30 -14.92 11.74 0.53
C LYS A 30 -13.59 10.98 0.49
N THR A 31 -12.60 11.46 1.23
CA THR A 31 -11.27 10.82 1.32
C THR A 31 -11.32 9.42 1.92
N SER A 32 -12.32 9.14 2.77
CA SER A 32 -12.52 7.84 3.43
C SER A 32 -13.40 6.86 2.66
N ASP A 33 -14.01 7.28 1.55
CA ASP A 33 -14.95 6.42 0.82
C ASP A 33 -14.19 5.34 0.04
N PHE A 34 -14.81 4.15 -0.02
CA PHE A 34 -14.38 3.06 -0.88
C PHE A 34 -15.34 2.91 -2.05
N PHE A 35 -14.81 2.61 -3.24
CA PHE A 35 -15.56 2.34 -4.47
C PHE A 35 -15.32 0.92 -5.00
N GLY A 36 -14.42 0.16 -4.35
CA GLY A 36 -14.21 -1.24 -4.63
C GLY A 36 -13.44 -1.51 -5.92
N GLY A 37 -12.68 -0.54 -6.44
CA GLY A 37 -11.78 -0.81 -7.56
C GLY A 37 -10.72 -1.83 -7.18
N ASP A 38 -10.34 -2.70 -8.14
CA ASP A 38 -9.50 -3.87 -7.92
C ASP A 38 -8.60 -4.20 -9.13
N LEU A 39 -7.75 -5.23 -8.98
CA LEU A 39 -6.85 -5.66 -10.05
C LEU A 39 -7.60 -6.23 -11.26
N GLN A 40 -8.73 -6.91 -11.05
CA GLN A 40 -9.54 -7.42 -12.15
C GLN A 40 -10.12 -6.25 -12.98
N GLY A 41 -10.57 -5.19 -12.32
CA GLY A 41 -11.03 -3.98 -13.00
C GLY A 41 -9.94 -3.32 -13.85
N ILE A 42 -8.68 -3.35 -13.41
CA ILE A 42 -7.54 -2.88 -14.22
C ILE A 42 -7.35 -3.81 -15.43
N ILE A 43 -7.37 -5.13 -15.22
CA ILE A 43 -7.23 -6.13 -16.29
C ILE A 43 -8.30 -5.91 -17.36
N ASP A 44 -9.54 -5.72 -16.98
CA ASP A 44 -10.68 -5.55 -17.88
C ASP A 44 -10.58 -4.27 -18.73
N HIS A 45 -9.74 -3.31 -18.33
CA HIS A 45 -9.53 -2.03 -19.03
C HIS A 45 -8.17 -1.91 -19.72
N LEU A 46 -7.37 -2.99 -19.81
CA LEU A 46 -6.07 -2.94 -20.48
C LEU A 46 -6.17 -2.57 -21.96
N ASP A 47 -7.19 -3.05 -22.67
CA ASP A 47 -7.41 -2.70 -24.09
C ASP A 47 -7.73 -1.20 -24.25
N TYR A 48 -8.55 -0.63 -23.36
CA TYR A 48 -8.80 0.82 -23.33
C TYR A 48 -7.50 1.61 -23.11
N LEU A 49 -6.65 1.17 -22.17
CA LEU A 49 -5.36 1.82 -21.89
C LEU A 49 -4.40 1.70 -23.08
N GLN A 50 -4.41 0.57 -23.78
CA GLN A 50 -3.64 0.36 -24.99
C GLN A 50 -4.10 1.29 -26.13
N ASP A 51 -5.40 1.38 -26.36
CA ASP A 51 -5.99 2.28 -27.38
C ASP A 51 -5.70 3.75 -27.08
N LEU A 52 -5.57 4.11 -25.79
CA LEU A 52 -5.14 5.45 -25.36
C LEU A 52 -3.64 5.70 -25.60
N GLY A 53 -2.87 4.69 -26.03
CA GLY A 53 -1.44 4.78 -26.30
C GLY A 53 -0.56 4.68 -25.06
N ILE A 54 -1.06 4.10 -23.95
CA ILE A 54 -0.31 3.94 -22.71
C ILE A 54 0.69 2.79 -22.87
N THR A 55 1.93 3.04 -22.47
CA THR A 55 3.05 2.07 -22.53
C THR A 55 3.58 1.66 -21.16
N GLY A 56 3.02 2.20 -20.07
CA GLY A 56 3.37 1.82 -18.71
C GLY A 56 2.33 2.27 -17.70
N LEU A 57 2.09 1.42 -16.70
CA LEU A 57 1.16 1.65 -15.62
C LEU A 57 1.95 1.86 -14.32
N TYR A 58 1.74 2.99 -13.66
CA TYR A 58 2.16 3.22 -12.31
C TYR A 58 0.99 2.95 -11.38
N LEU A 59 1.08 1.90 -10.59
CA LEU A 59 0.06 1.57 -9.62
C LEU A 59 0.37 2.24 -8.27
N CYS A 60 -0.56 3.08 -7.76
CA CYS A 60 -0.54 3.46 -6.36
C CYS A 60 -0.54 2.20 -5.49
N PRO A 61 -0.18 2.27 -4.20
CA PRO A 61 0.10 1.07 -3.40
C PRO A 61 -1.00 0.01 -3.49
N ILE A 62 -0.58 -1.26 -3.62
CA ILE A 62 -1.48 -2.42 -3.77
C ILE A 62 -1.38 -3.41 -2.62
N PHE A 63 -0.49 -3.16 -1.66
CA PHE A 63 -0.20 -4.06 -0.55
C PHE A 63 -1.26 -4.01 0.54
N GLU A 64 -1.32 -5.07 1.38
CA GLU A 64 -2.27 -5.18 2.49
C GLU A 64 -2.24 -3.92 3.36
N SER A 65 -3.41 -3.29 3.54
CA SER A 65 -3.56 -2.02 4.25
C SER A 65 -5.02 -1.73 4.57
N PRO A 66 -5.34 -1.15 5.74
CA PRO A 66 -6.72 -0.86 6.14
C PRO A 66 -7.35 0.32 5.40
N SER A 67 -6.57 1.20 4.79
CA SER A 67 -7.11 2.39 4.09
C SER A 67 -7.44 2.12 2.63
N ASN A 68 -8.23 2.99 2.02
CA ASN A 68 -8.50 2.95 0.58
C ASN A 68 -7.28 3.31 -0.27
N HIS A 69 -6.39 4.16 0.24
CA HIS A 69 -5.17 4.61 -0.47
C HIS A 69 -3.97 3.66 -0.31
N LYS A 70 -4.01 2.74 0.63
CA LYS A 70 -2.99 1.71 0.91
C LYS A 70 -1.58 2.23 1.29
N TYR A 71 -1.38 3.54 1.49
CA TYR A 71 -0.08 4.08 1.92
C TYR A 71 0.32 3.70 3.34
N ASN A 72 -0.60 3.24 4.19
CA ASN A 72 -0.30 2.68 5.51
C ASN A 72 -0.20 1.15 5.45
N THR A 73 0.71 0.67 4.63
CA THR A 73 0.97 -0.75 4.38
C THR A 73 1.24 -1.51 5.67
N THR A 74 0.58 -2.66 5.84
CA THR A 74 0.77 -3.55 6.99
C THR A 74 1.58 -4.78 6.65
N ASP A 75 1.52 -5.26 5.41
CA ASP A 75 2.35 -6.32 4.88
C ASP A 75 2.74 -6.01 3.42
N TYR A 76 4.04 -5.88 3.15
CA TYR A 76 4.56 -5.61 1.80
C TYR A 76 4.66 -6.85 0.91
N PHE A 77 4.48 -8.05 1.47
CA PHE A 77 4.54 -9.29 0.71
C PHE A 77 3.17 -9.83 0.30
N GLU A 78 2.09 -9.16 0.74
CA GLU A 78 0.72 -9.54 0.40
C GLU A 78 0.01 -8.45 -0.39
N ILE A 79 -0.78 -8.87 -1.39
CA ILE A 79 -1.74 -8.00 -2.07
C ILE A 79 -2.92 -7.76 -1.12
N ASP A 80 -3.42 -6.54 -1.08
CA ASP A 80 -4.62 -6.24 -0.32
C ASP A 80 -5.81 -7.10 -0.83
N ARG A 81 -6.46 -7.77 0.10
CA ARG A 81 -7.57 -8.71 -0.19
C ARG A 81 -8.73 -8.09 -0.97
N HIS A 82 -8.91 -6.76 -0.86
CA HIS A 82 -9.94 -6.05 -1.62
C HIS A 82 -9.49 -5.67 -3.02
N PHE A 83 -8.22 -5.88 -3.34
CA PHE A 83 -7.69 -5.73 -4.70
C PHE A 83 -7.56 -7.06 -5.43
N GLY A 84 -7.55 -8.16 -4.70
CA GLY A 84 -7.37 -9.50 -5.22
C GLY A 84 -6.30 -10.28 -4.45
N ASP A 85 -5.50 -11.01 -5.18
CA ASP A 85 -4.44 -11.87 -4.67
C ASP A 85 -3.21 -11.86 -5.62
N LYS A 86 -2.19 -12.62 -5.24
CA LYS A 86 -0.95 -12.77 -6.04
C LYS A 86 -1.20 -13.36 -7.42
N GLU A 87 -2.20 -14.21 -7.57
CA GLU A 87 -2.56 -14.83 -8.86
C GLU A 87 -3.16 -13.76 -9.80
N SER A 88 -4.10 -12.97 -9.31
CA SER A 88 -4.69 -11.86 -10.07
C SER A 88 -3.64 -10.79 -10.43
N PHE A 89 -2.67 -10.53 -9.54
CA PHE A 89 -1.58 -9.61 -9.86
C PHE A 89 -0.65 -10.18 -10.94
N ARG A 90 -0.28 -11.47 -10.88
CA ARG A 90 0.50 -12.14 -11.93
C ARG A 90 -0.20 -12.04 -13.28
N LYS A 91 -1.50 -12.31 -13.30
CA LYS A 91 -2.33 -12.18 -14.51
C LYS A 91 -2.33 -10.73 -15.06
N LEU A 92 -2.40 -9.73 -14.19
CA LEU A 92 -2.31 -8.31 -14.60
C LEU A 92 -0.97 -8.02 -15.29
N VAL A 93 0.15 -8.41 -14.66
CA VAL A 93 1.49 -8.20 -15.21
C VAL A 93 1.65 -8.88 -16.56
N GLU A 94 1.29 -10.16 -16.66
CA GLU A 94 1.37 -10.92 -17.91
C GLU A 94 0.55 -10.29 -19.03
N GLN A 95 -0.69 -9.88 -18.75
CA GLN A 95 -1.54 -9.26 -19.76
C GLN A 95 -1.11 -7.85 -20.15
N ALA A 96 -0.54 -7.08 -19.22
CA ALA A 96 0.06 -5.79 -19.53
C ALA A 96 1.29 -5.96 -20.45
N HIS A 97 2.19 -6.90 -20.13
CA HIS A 97 3.36 -7.21 -20.94
C HIS A 97 3.00 -7.70 -22.36
N GLN A 98 1.97 -8.53 -22.50
CA GLN A 98 1.45 -8.96 -23.81
C GLN A 98 1.01 -7.79 -24.69
N ARG A 99 0.61 -6.68 -24.10
CA ARG A 99 0.21 -5.43 -24.76
C ARG A 99 1.35 -4.41 -24.88
N GLY A 100 2.58 -4.79 -24.49
CA GLY A 100 3.74 -3.92 -24.50
C GLY A 100 3.75 -2.84 -23.40
N MET A 101 2.92 -2.99 -22.37
CA MET A 101 2.90 -2.08 -21.23
C MET A 101 3.83 -2.57 -20.11
N LYS A 102 4.49 -1.63 -19.45
CA LYS A 102 5.32 -1.84 -18.27
C LYS A 102 4.55 -1.63 -16.99
N ILE A 103 4.92 -2.35 -15.91
CA ILE A 103 4.30 -2.22 -14.59
C ILE A 103 5.31 -1.62 -13.61
N MET A 104 4.92 -0.51 -12.99
CA MET A 104 5.64 0.14 -11.90
C MET A 104 4.78 0.11 -10.63
N LEU A 105 5.36 -0.33 -9.52
CA LEU A 105 4.73 -0.29 -8.21
C LEU A 105 5.19 0.92 -7.39
N ASP A 106 4.33 1.37 -6.47
CA ASP A 106 4.65 2.44 -5.53
C ASP A 106 5.52 1.91 -4.38
N ALA A 107 6.72 2.44 -4.25
CA ALA A 107 7.69 2.07 -3.21
C ALA A 107 7.41 2.86 -1.91
N VAL A 108 6.42 2.45 -1.13
CA VAL A 108 6.10 3.07 0.17
C VAL A 108 7.15 2.67 1.21
N PHE A 109 8.43 3.08 1.02
CA PHE A 109 9.56 2.65 1.84
C PHE A 109 9.99 3.66 2.91
N ASN A 110 9.30 4.80 3.00
CA ASN A 110 9.56 5.81 4.02
C ASN A 110 8.96 5.45 5.39
N HIS A 111 7.85 4.77 5.42
CA HIS A 111 7.07 4.43 6.61
C HIS A 111 6.32 3.11 6.41
N ILE A 112 5.73 2.60 7.46
CA ILE A 112 4.86 1.41 7.46
C ILE A 112 3.56 1.76 8.18
N GLY A 113 2.50 0.98 7.98
CA GLY A 113 1.25 1.17 8.71
C GLY A 113 1.36 0.81 10.19
N SER A 114 0.67 1.53 11.05
CA SER A 114 0.67 1.26 12.50
C SER A 114 0.10 -0.11 12.87
N GLN A 115 -0.65 -0.75 11.98
CA GLN A 115 -1.15 -2.12 12.20
C GLN A 115 -0.17 -3.20 11.74
N SER A 116 1.02 -2.83 11.25
CA SER A 116 2.06 -3.80 10.88
C SER A 116 2.55 -4.60 12.10
N PRO A 117 2.91 -5.89 11.95
CA PRO A 117 3.41 -6.71 13.04
C PRO A 117 4.61 -6.08 13.75
N GLN A 118 5.52 -5.43 13.03
CA GLN A 118 6.71 -4.79 13.58
C GLN A 118 6.35 -3.61 14.49
N TRP A 119 5.43 -2.74 14.06
CA TRP A 119 5.01 -1.63 14.90
C TRP A 119 4.16 -2.09 16.08
N GLN A 120 3.29 -3.09 15.89
CA GLN A 120 2.50 -3.66 16.97
C GLN A 120 3.36 -4.31 18.06
N ASP A 121 4.49 -4.92 17.68
CA ASP A 121 5.48 -5.40 18.64
C ASP A 121 6.10 -4.25 19.45
N VAL A 122 6.41 -3.13 18.81
CA VAL A 122 6.91 -1.92 19.50
C VAL A 122 5.88 -1.36 20.47
N VAL A 123 4.62 -1.26 20.07
CA VAL A 123 3.52 -0.80 20.95
C VAL A 123 3.38 -1.70 22.18
N LYS A 124 3.44 -3.01 21.98
CA LYS A 124 3.24 -4.01 23.03
C LYS A 124 4.43 -4.13 23.99
N ASN A 125 5.65 -4.17 23.44
CA ASN A 125 6.86 -4.54 24.18
C ASN A 125 7.76 -3.32 24.52
N GLY A 126 7.45 -2.14 23.99
CA GLY A 126 8.17 -0.89 24.25
C GLY A 126 9.68 -1.02 24.00
N GLU A 127 10.46 -0.65 24.99
CA GLU A 127 11.93 -0.71 24.94
C GLU A 127 12.50 -2.13 24.78
N GLN A 128 11.70 -3.18 25.06
CA GLN A 128 12.09 -4.58 24.91
C GLN A 128 11.79 -5.13 23.50
N SER A 129 11.11 -4.35 22.65
CA SER A 129 10.81 -4.77 21.28
C SER A 129 12.07 -5.01 20.46
N ALA A 130 12.09 -6.12 19.70
CA ALA A 130 13.13 -6.40 18.72
C ALA A 130 13.15 -5.35 17.58
N TYR A 131 12.02 -4.71 17.32
CA TYR A 131 11.85 -3.73 16.24
C TYR A 131 11.99 -2.27 16.68
N LYS A 132 12.34 -1.97 17.94
CA LYS A 132 12.43 -0.58 18.41
C LYS A 132 13.38 0.29 17.59
N ASN A 133 14.46 -0.26 17.07
CA ASN A 133 15.45 0.43 16.26
C ASN A 133 15.06 0.54 14.77
N TRP A 134 13.93 -0.08 14.37
CA TRP A 134 13.38 0.03 13.03
C TRP A 134 12.70 1.38 12.79
N PHE A 135 12.42 2.12 13.87
CA PHE A 135 11.68 3.37 13.84
C PHE A 135 12.45 4.51 14.52
N HIS A 136 12.07 5.73 14.22
CA HIS A 136 12.60 6.92 14.89
C HIS A 136 11.74 7.26 16.10
N ILE A 137 11.99 6.58 17.22
CA ILE A 137 11.26 6.75 18.49
C ILE A 137 12.00 7.76 19.37
N GLN A 138 11.30 8.73 19.92
CA GLN A 138 11.82 9.77 20.80
C GLN A 138 11.56 9.43 22.27
N GLN A 139 10.43 8.77 22.54
CA GLN A 139 10.00 8.46 23.89
C GLN A 139 9.11 7.22 23.92
N PHE A 140 9.17 6.46 25.00
CA PHE A 140 8.24 5.38 25.33
C PHE A 140 7.32 5.79 26.49
N PRO A 141 6.09 5.28 26.55
CA PRO A 141 5.44 4.43 25.54
C PRO A 141 5.08 5.20 24.26
N VAL A 142 4.98 4.49 23.14
CA VAL A 142 4.63 5.06 21.82
C VAL A 142 3.10 5.21 21.62
N THR A 143 2.31 5.25 22.69
CA THR A 143 0.86 5.38 22.63
C THR A 143 0.45 6.82 22.32
N THR A 144 -0.62 6.96 21.53
CA THR A 144 -1.15 8.26 21.09
C THR A 144 -2.50 8.61 21.71
N ASP A 145 -3.05 7.70 22.54
CA ASP A 145 -4.43 7.77 23.07
C ASP A 145 -4.73 9.03 23.91
N ASN A 146 -3.70 9.63 24.51
CA ASN A 146 -3.84 10.78 25.40
C ASN A 146 -3.15 12.05 24.88
N LEU A 147 -2.73 12.10 23.61
CA LEU A 147 -2.08 13.27 23.07
C LEU A 147 -3.10 14.39 22.82
N ALA A 148 -2.91 15.50 23.53
CA ALA A 148 -3.69 16.71 23.31
C ALA A 148 -3.46 17.33 21.91
N ASN A 149 -2.32 17.00 21.31
CA ASN A 149 -1.90 17.50 19.99
C ASN A 149 -1.27 16.34 19.18
N LYS A 150 -1.90 15.94 18.10
CA LYS A 150 -1.39 14.89 17.19
C LYS A 150 -0.03 15.21 16.53
N ARG A 151 0.44 16.47 16.62
CA ARG A 151 1.77 16.86 16.14
C ARG A 151 2.89 16.56 17.12
N GLU A 152 2.55 16.17 18.34
CA GLU A 152 3.52 15.86 19.41
C GLU A 152 3.64 14.35 19.62
N LEU A 153 3.78 13.60 18.51
CA LEU A 153 3.97 12.16 18.56
C LEU A 153 5.29 11.80 19.25
N PRO A 154 5.34 10.72 20.06
CA PRO A 154 6.58 10.23 20.68
C PRO A 154 7.53 9.53 19.69
N TYR A 155 7.22 9.58 18.40
CA TYR A 155 7.99 9.03 17.29
C TYR A 155 7.80 9.88 16.02
N HIS A 156 8.69 9.72 15.06
CA HIS A 156 8.50 10.35 13.75
C HIS A 156 7.48 9.57 12.93
N ALA A 157 6.57 10.28 12.26
CA ALA A 157 5.57 9.75 11.36
C ALA A 157 5.54 10.53 10.04
N PHE A 158 4.94 9.95 9.01
CA PHE A 158 4.71 10.65 7.76
C PHE A 158 3.56 11.66 7.92
N GLY A 159 3.80 12.92 7.57
CA GLY A 159 2.77 13.96 7.56
C GLY A 159 2.08 14.23 8.91
N PHE A 160 2.70 13.84 10.03
CA PHE A 160 2.09 13.87 11.39
C PHE A 160 0.94 12.88 11.58
N GLU A 161 0.80 11.90 10.70
CA GLU A 161 -0.23 10.86 10.78
C GLU A 161 0.24 9.72 11.69
N ASP A 162 -0.38 9.60 12.86
CA ASP A 162 -0.01 8.62 13.90
C ASP A 162 -0.08 7.16 13.44
N TYR A 163 -0.79 6.87 12.36
CA TYR A 163 -0.90 5.54 11.77
C TYR A 163 0.17 5.23 10.70
N MET A 164 1.16 6.11 10.48
CA MET A 164 2.26 5.92 9.52
C MET A 164 3.64 6.16 10.15
N PRO A 165 4.08 5.33 11.13
CA PRO A 165 5.39 5.45 11.76
C PRO A 165 6.52 5.33 10.75
N LYS A 166 7.47 6.29 10.82
CA LYS A 166 8.59 6.38 9.89
C LYS A 166 9.63 5.30 10.14
N LEU A 167 10.01 4.59 9.08
CA LEU A 167 11.08 3.61 9.10
C LEU A 167 12.46 4.28 9.20
N ASN A 168 13.34 3.69 10.01
CA ASN A 168 14.73 4.07 10.14
C ASN A 168 15.57 3.39 9.04
N THR A 169 15.59 3.99 7.86
CA THR A 169 16.27 3.44 6.69
C THR A 169 17.80 3.43 6.77
N VAL A 170 18.40 3.99 7.82
CA VAL A 170 19.85 3.80 8.09
C VAL A 170 20.13 2.52 8.89
N ASN A 171 19.12 1.92 9.52
CA ASN A 171 19.23 0.63 10.18
C ASN A 171 19.46 -0.48 9.13
N PRO A 172 20.52 -1.32 9.26
CA PRO A 172 20.79 -2.39 8.31
C PRO A 172 19.64 -3.40 8.16
N GLU A 173 18.97 -3.76 9.24
CA GLU A 173 17.85 -4.72 9.21
C GLU A 173 16.67 -4.16 8.41
N VAL A 174 16.38 -2.87 8.54
CA VAL A 174 15.34 -2.19 7.76
C VAL A 174 15.71 -2.15 6.28
N LYS A 175 16.98 -1.85 5.95
CA LYS A 175 17.47 -1.90 4.57
C LYS A 175 17.33 -3.29 3.97
N ASP A 176 17.77 -4.31 4.70
CA ASP A 176 17.67 -5.69 4.23
C ASP A 176 16.23 -6.14 4.04
N TYR A 177 15.33 -5.71 4.92
CA TYR A 177 13.90 -5.96 4.79
C TYR A 177 13.32 -5.31 3.53
N LEU A 178 13.58 -4.01 3.33
CA LEU A 178 13.08 -3.27 2.16
C LEU A 178 13.69 -3.78 0.84
N LEU A 179 14.97 -4.17 0.86
CA LEU A 179 15.61 -4.80 -0.31
C LEU A 179 14.97 -6.15 -0.64
N LYS A 180 14.65 -6.97 0.37
CA LYS A 180 13.91 -8.21 0.16
C LYS A 180 12.54 -7.97 -0.46
N VAL A 181 11.81 -6.95 0.02
CA VAL A 181 10.53 -6.56 -0.58
C VAL A 181 10.71 -6.19 -2.05
N ALA A 182 11.68 -5.30 -2.34
CA ALA A 182 11.92 -4.82 -3.70
C ALA A 182 12.32 -5.96 -4.64
N THR A 183 13.20 -6.85 -4.20
CA THR A 183 13.67 -7.98 -4.99
C THR A 183 12.56 -9.01 -5.22
N TYR A 184 11.77 -9.31 -4.18
CA TYR A 184 10.67 -10.26 -4.25
C TYR A 184 9.67 -9.96 -5.38
N TRP A 185 9.20 -8.71 -5.48
CA TRP A 185 8.23 -8.34 -6.51
C TRP A 185 8.81 -8.34 -7.92
N ILE A 186 10.12 -8.05 -8.06
CA ILE A 186 10.83 -8.15 -9.34
C ILE A 186 10.98 -9.62 -9.76
N GLU A 187 11.45 -10.48 -8.86
CA GLU A 187 11.77 -11.87 -9.16
C GLU A 187 10.53 -12.75 -9.33
N GLU A 188 9.51 -12.54 -8.49
CA GLU A 188 8.31 -13.37 -8.49
C GLU A 188 7.24 -12.94 -9.50
N PHE A 189 7.17 -11.65 -9.80
CA PHE A 189 6.09 -11.08 -10.60
C PHE A 189 6.55 -10.33 -11.85
N ASP A 190 7.87 -10.22 -12.08
CA ASP A 190 8.43 -9.55 -13.27
C ASP A 190 7.96 -8.10 -13.42
N ILE A 191 7.82 -7.37 -12.32
CA ILE A 191 7.54 -5.92 -12.40
C ILE A 191 8.73 -5.18 -12.99
N ASP A 192 8.48 -4.10 -13.72
CA ASP A 192 9.51 -3.38 -14.47
C ASP A 192 10.17 -2.25 -13.68
N ALA A 193 9.51 -1.71 -12.67
CA ALA A 193 10.00 -0.57 -11.91
C ALA A 193 9.34 -0.42 -10.52
N TRP A 194 10.02 0.36 -9.69
CA TRP A 194 9.54 0.92 -8.44
C TRP A 194 9.45 2.43 -8.53
#